data_66a139cb4948fcfb0bd5dcc42ae1712b
#
_entry.id   66a139cb4948fcfb0bd5dcc42ae1712b
#
_cell.length_a   1.000
_cell.length_b   1.000
_cell.length_c   1.000
_cell.angle_alpha   90.00
_cell.angle_beta   90.00
_cell.angle_gamma   90.00
#
_symmetry.space_group_name_H-M   'P 1'
#
loop_
_entity.id
_entity.type
_entity.pdbx_description
1 polymer ?
#
loop_
_entity_poly.entity_id
_entity_poly.type
_entity_poly.pdbx_seq_one_letter_code
_entity_poly.pdbx_strand_id
1 'polypeptide(L)'
;MADFTRRQLLAAGSAAAAVGLMGVRPAFSQASVDFAGKTVEWWMPFSEGGGSDVWARFFAPYLSKYLPGNPNVVVRNVPGGGSITGSNEFVARARPDGLAILGTSGSTQFPFLLGDPRVRYDYAKLIPVLVSPTGVVCYLPAKFEVKSPADLGKIKDQELVYGSQGATSLDLVPMLAYRLLGLNVRHVFGMQGRGDGRLAFERGEATIDYQTSSAYLTNVTPLVEAGTAVPMFSW
;
A
#
# COMPACT_ATOMS: atom_id res chain seq x y z
N MET A 1 -14.12 -53.78 52.64
CA MET A 1 -14.79 -52.87 51.68
C MET A 1 -15.31 -51.68 52.47
N ALA A 2 -14.84 -50.51 52.18
CA ALA A 2 -15.26 -49.29 52.90
C ALA A 2 -16.54 -48.77 52.19
N ASP A 3 -17.66 -48.79 52.91
CA ASP A 3 -18.93 -48.27 52.37
C ASP A 3 -18.93 -46.75 52.41
N PHE A 4 -18.84 -46.15 51.22
CA PHE A 4 -18.99 -44.72 51.05
C PHE A 4 -20.46 -44.30 51.16
N THR A 5 -20.76 -43.44 52.09
CA THR A 5 -22.15 -42.94 52.22
C THR A 5 -22.49 -41.94 51.11
N ARG A 6 -23.80 -41.91 50.74
CA ARG A 6 -24.31 -40.94 49.73
C ARG A 6 -23.88 -39.47 49.98
N ARG A 7 -23.71 -39.07 51.23
CA ARG A 7 -23.25 -37.76 51.63
C ARG A 7 -21.78 -37.52 51.25
N GLN A 8 -20.94 -38.53 51.38
CA GLN A 8 -19.51 -38.44 50.99
C GLN A 8 -19.33 -38.36 49.46
N LEU A 9 -20.16 -39.07 48.70
CA LEU A 9 -20.16 -39.00 47.24
C LEU A 9 -20.66 -37.62 46.73
N LEU A 10 -21.65 -37.03 47.37
CA LEU A 10 -22.15 -35.69 47.03
C LEU A 10 -21.16 -34.59 47.42
N ALA A 11 -20.43 -34.72 48.51
CA ALA A 11 -19.38 -33.78 48.92
C ALA A 11 -18.14 -33.86 47.99
N ALA A 12 -17.77 -35.04 47.51
CA ALA A 12 -16.68 -35.23 46.55
C ALA A 12 -17.06 -34.68 45.16
N GLY A 13 -18.33 -34.83 44.76
CA GLY A 13 -18.84 -34.29 43.47
C GLY A 13 -18.89 -32.74 43.46
N SER A 14 -19.25 -32.13 44.58
CA SER A 14 -19.28 -30.65 44.68
C SER A 14 -17.86 -30.00 44.75
N ALA A 15 -16.90 -30.70 45.33
CA ALA A 15 -15.50 -30.24 45.31
C ALA A 15 -14.86 -30.32 43.91
N ALA A 16 -15.18 -31.37 43.14
CA ALA A 16 -14.72 -31.53 41.75
C ALA A 16 -15.36 -30.49 40.80
N ALA A 17 -16.63 -30.12 41.00
CA ALA A 17 -17.34 -29.09 40.24
C ALA A 17 -16.79 -27.67 40.53
N ALA A 18 -16.37 -27.39 41.79
CA ALA A 18 -15.80 -26.11 42.15
C ALA A 18 -14.40 -25.84 41.55
N VAL A 19 -13.60 -26.89 41.35
CA VAL A 19 -12.30 -26.78 40.68
C VAL A 19 -12.44 -26.62 39.17
N GLY A 20 -13.51 -27.18 38.59
CA GLY A 20 -13.83 -27.02 37.14
C GLY A 20 -14.35 -25.63 36.78
N LEU A 21 -14.89 -24.86 37.73
CA LEU A 21 -15.40 -23.49 37.51
C LEU A 21 -14.33 -22.40 37.72
N MET A 22 -13.21 -22.71 38.37
CA MET A 22 -12.01 -21.90 38.25
C MET A 22 -11.30 -22.23 36.93
N GLY A 23 -11.85 -21.69 35.84
CA GLY A 23 -11.24 -21.77 34.54
C GLY A 23 -9.81 -21.24 34.64
N VAL A 24 -8.86 -22.14 34.82
CA VAL A 24 -7.45 -21.88 34.53
C VAL A 24 -7.41 -21.66 33.02
N ARG A 25 -7.70 -20.40 32.61
CA ARG A 25 -7.30 -19.96 31.28
C ARG A 25 -5.80 -20.14 31.24
N PRO A 26 -5.26 -20.98 30.33
CA PRO A 26 -3.83 -20.95 30.12
C PRO A 26 -3.52 -19.47 29.82
N ALA A 27 -2.82 -18.80 30.71
CA ALA A 27 -2.16 -17.56 30.39
C ALA A 27 -1.14 -17.95 29.32
N PHE A 28 -1.55 -17.88 28.06
CA PHE A 28 -0.57 -17.78 26.99
C PHE A 28 0.16 -16.48 27.32
N SER A 29 1.28 -16.61 28.01
CA SER A 29 2.31 -15.60 28.04
C SER A 29 2.70 -15.41 26.57
N GLN A 30 2.02 -14.45 25.90
CA GLN A 30 2.59 -13.91 24.69
C GLN A 30 3.94 -13.38 25.13
N ALA A 31 5.01 -14.07 24.70
CA ALA A 31 6.34 -13.53 24.84
C ALA A 31 6.25 -12.11 24.31
N SER A 32 6.48 -11.11 25.17
CA SER A 32 6.39 -9.72 24.79
C SER A 32 7.42 -9.51 23.68
N VAL A 33 6.93 -9.35 22.46
CA VAL A 33 7.82 -9.05 21.33
C VAL A 33 8.46 -7.70 21.67
N ASP A 34 9.78 -7.66 21.73
CA ASP A 34 10.56 -6.47 22.00
C ASP A 34 11.51 -6.20 20.83
N PHE A 35 11.40 -5.02 20.25
CA PHE A 35 12.22 -4.55 19.14
C PHE A 35 13.33 -3.58 19.61
N ALA A 36 13.62 -3.47 20.92
CA ALA A 36 14.65 -2.58 21.44
C ALA A 36 16.00 -2.79 20.73
N GLY A 37 16.61 -1.70 20.26
CA GLY A 37 17.87 -1.74 19.52
C GLY A 37 17.80 -2.41 18.14
N LYS A 38 16.61 -2.75 17.64
CA LYS A 38 16.42 -3.32 16.31
C LYS A 38 16.11 -2.24 15.28
N THR A 39 16.35 -2.58 14.01
CA THR A 39 15.87 -1.82 12.86
C THR A 39 14.83 -2.64 12.12
N VAL A 40 13.67 -2.03 11.88
CA VAL A 40 12.62 -2.58 11.02
C VAL A 40 12.78 -1.95 9.65
N GLU A 41 13.02 -2.76 8.63
CA GLU A 41 13.11 -2.32 7.24
C GLU A 41 11.72 -2.34 6.59
N TRP A 42 11.26 -1.20 6.12
CA TRP A 42 10.04 -1.10 5.32
C TRP A 42 10.40 -1.05 3.84
N TRP A 43 10.33 -2.22 3.20
CA TRP A 43 10.64 -2.39 1.78
C TRP A 43 9.54 -1.78 0.94
N MET A 44 9.88 -0.76 0.16
CA MET A 44 8.98 -0.04 -0.72
C MET A 44 9.34 -0.34 -2.18
N PRO A 45 8.54 -1.17 -2.91
CA PRO A 45 8.87 -1.58 -4.26
C PRO A 45 8.51 -0.52 -5.32
N PHE A 46 8.70 0.76 -4.96
CA PHE A 46 8.39 1.92 -5.80
C PHE A 46 9.50 2.97 -5.66
N SER A 47 9.60 3.86 -6.67
CA SER A 47 10.50 5.02 -6.59
C SER A 47 10.07 5.98 -5.49
N GLU A 48 11.02 6.77 -5.04
CA GLU A 48 10.83 7.81 -4.03
C GLU A 48 9.85 8.89 -4.50
N GLY A 49 9.19 9.55 -3.54
CA GLY A 49 8.26 10.65 -3.78
C GLY A 49 6.91 10.27 -4.41
N GLY A 50 6.68 8.99 -4.70
CA GLY A 50 5.36 8.47 -5.06
C GLY A 50 4.48 8.26 -3.83
N GLY A 51 3.16 8.06 -4.04
CA GLY A 51 2.21 8.01 -2.94
C GLY A 51 2.49 6.96 -1.88
N SER A 52 2.92 5.76 -2.28
CA SER A 52 3.28 4.69 -1.33
C SER A 52 4.51 5.05 -0.51
N ASP A 53 5.51 5.71 -1.10
CA ASP A 53 6.70 6.17 -0.41
C ASP A 53 6.39 7.28 0.60
N VAL A 54 5.63 8.30 0.17
CA VAL A 54 5.18 9.40 1.04
C VAL A 54 4.36 8.85 2.22
N TRP A 55 3.46 7.91 1.96
CA TRP A 55 2.65 7.26 2.97
C TRP A 55 3.52 6.47 3.98
N ALA A 56 4.46 5.68 3.51
CA ALA A 56 5.35 4.91 4.39
C ALA A 56 6.22 5.83 5.26
N ARG A 57 6.80 6.88 4.68
CA ARG A 57 7.61 7.86 5.43
C ARG A 57 6.79 8.65 6.45
N PHE A 58 5.50 8.88 6.18
CA PHE A 58 4.59 9.47 7.16
C PHE A 58 4.36 8.53 8.36
N PHE A 59 4.15 7.23 8.12
CA PHE A 59 3.84 6.28 9.19
C PHE A 59 5.07 5.69 9.89
N ALA A 60 6.25 5.69 9.28
CA ALA A 60 7.45 5.11 9.86
C ALA A 60 7.80 5.66 11.26
N PRO A 61 7.73 6.98 11.53
CA PRO A 61 7.93 7.54 12.87
C PRO A 61 6.91 7.06 13.90
N TYR A 62 5.65 6.84 13.47
CA TYR A 62 4.61 6.32 14.35
C TYR A 62 4.85 4.85 14.70
N LEU A 63 5.23 4.02 13.71
CA LEU A 63 5.63 2.65 13.99
C LEU A 63 6.83 2.61 14.93
N SER A 64 7.85 3.43 14.71
CA SER A 64 8.98 3.56 15.63
C SER A 64 8.53 3.90 17.05
N LYS A 65 7.59 4.85 17.20
CA LYS A 65 7.10 5.32 18.50
C LYS A 65 6.24 4.28 19.23
N TYR A 66 5.42 3.53 18.52
CA TYR A 66 4.38 2.69 19.14
C TYR A 66 4.70 1.19 19.13
N LEU A 67 5.70 0.72 18.39
CA LEU A 67 6.17 -0.64 18.50
C LEU A 67 6.93 -0.84 19.82
N PRO A 68 6.77 -2.00 20.51
CA PRO A 68 7.51 -2.30 21.72
C PRO A 68 9.02 -2.17 21.53
N GLY A 69 9.70 -1.46 22.44
CA GLY A 69 11.15 -1.24 22.34
C GLY A 69 11.57 -0.10 21.41
N ASN A 70 10.62 0.64 20.82
CA ASN A 70 10.87 1.82 19.98
C ASN A 70 11.96 1.61 18.92
N PRO A 71 11.81 0.62 18.01
CA PRO A 71 12.82 0.33 17.00
C PRO A 71 13.03 1.49 16.04
N ASN A 72 14.17 1.51 15.36
CA ASN A 72 14.35 2.35 14.20
C ASN A 72 13.55 1.77 13.02
N VAL A 73 12.66 2.54 12.38
CA VAL A 73 11.91 2.12 11.20
C VAL A 73 12.42 2.87 9.98
N VAL A 74 12.99 2.14 9.02
CA VAL A 74 13.65 2.70 7.84
C VAL A 74 12.90 2.29 6.57
N VAL A 75 12.51 3.26 5.77
CA VAL A 75 11.92 3.01 4.44
C VAL A 75 13.05 2.81 3.42
N ARG A 76 13.02 1.67 2.74
CA ARG A 76 13.99 1.26 1.71
C ARG A 76 13.28 1.09 0.37
N ASN A 77 13.59 1.94 -0.60
CA ASN A 77 13.02 1.85 -1.94
C ASN A 77 13.77 0.80 -2.78
N VAL A 78 13.01 -0.11 -3.40
CA VAL A 78 13.50 -1.15 -4.33
C VAL A 78 12.58 -1.19 -5.54
N PRO A 79 12.62 -0.17 -6.40
CA PRO A 79 11.71 -0.04 -7.53
C PRO A 79 12.01 -1.05 -8.64
N GLY A 80 11.09 -1.18 -9.59
CA GLY A 80 11.27 -1.94 -10.81
C GLY A 80 10.06 -2.79 -11.21
N GLY A 81 9.80 -2.86 -12.52
CA GLY A 81 8.76 -3.69 -13.11
C GLY A 81 7.34 -3.41 -12.58
N GLY A 82 7.02 -2.17 -12.22
CA GLY A 82 5.73 -1.83 -11.63
C GLY A 82 5.52 -2.42 -10.23
N SER A 83 6.55 -2.50 -9.41
CA SER A 83 6.68 -3.13 -8.09
C SER A 83 7.09 -4.62 -8.08
N ILE A 84 7.09 -5.31 -9.19
CA ILE A 84 7.37 -6.75 -9.23
C ILE A 84 8.78 -7.06 -8.73
N THR A 85 9.78 -6.27 -9.14
CA THR A 85 11.20 -6.48 -8.76
C THR A 85 11.39 -6.45 -7.25
N GLY A 86 11.00 -5.38 -6.59
CA GLY A 86 11.17 -5.22 -5.14
C GLY A 86 10.35 -6.21 -4.33
N SER A 87 9.13 -6.54 -4.78
CA SER A 87 8.29 -7.53 -4.12
C SER A 87 8.85 -8.95 -4.25
N ASN A 88 9.40 -9.32 -5.41
CA ASN A 88 10.10 -10.59 -5.59
C ASN A 88 11.35 -10.66 -4.71
N GLU A 89 12.11 -9.58 -4.63
CA GLU A 89 13.31 -9.52 -3.80
C GLU A 89 12.96 -9.64 -2.32
N PHE A 90 11.89 -8.98 -1.87
CA PHE A 90 11.40 -9.09 -0.50
C PHE A 90 11.12 -10.55 -0.12
N VAL A 91 10.28 -11.27 -0.88
CA VAL A 91 9.92 -12.65 -0.53
C VAL A 91 11.11 -13.61 -0.62
N ALA A 92 12.13 -13.28 -1.42
CA ALA A 92 13.34 -14.08 -1.53
C ALA A 92 14.34 -13.86 -0.37
N ARG A 93 14.33 -12.68 0.26
CA ARG A 93 15.36 -12.26 1.23
C ARG A 93 14.85 -11.96 2.63
N ALA A 94 13.59 -11.53 2.79
CA ALA A 94 13.03 -11.21 4.09
C ALA A 94 13.00 -12.44 4.99
N ARG A 95 13.43 -12.25 6.24
CA ARG A 95 13.36 -13.31 7.27
C ARG A 95 12.03 -13.19 8.03
N PRO A 96 11.47 -14.29 8.50
CA PRO A 96 10.24 -14.29 9.30
C PRO A 96 10.52 -13.95 10.77
N ASP A 97 11.27 -12.87 11.01
CA ASP A 97 11.68 -12.41 12.33
C ASP A 97 10.95 -11.13 12.79
N GLY A 98 10.02 -10.64 11.97
CA GLY A 98 9.26 -9.43 12.25
C GLY A 98 9.99 -8.12 11.97
N LEU A 99 11.21 -8.16 11.41
CA LEU A 99 12.03 -6.97 11.15
C LEU A 99 11.93 -6.46 9.71
N ALA A 100 11.08 -7.07 8.89
CA ALA A 100 10.86 -6.63 7.51
C ALA A 100 9.37 -6.50 7.20
N ILE A 101 8.97 -5.38 6.62
CA ILE A 101 7.62 -5.09 6.16
C ILE A 101 7.67 -4.83 4.66
N LEU A 102 6.71 -5.36 3.89
CA LEU A 102 6.54 -5.03 2.47
C LEU A 102 5.47 -3.95 2.32
N GLY A 103 5.81 -2.82 1.73
CA GLY A 103 4.84 -1.85 1.24
C GLY A 103 4.21 -2.33 -0.05
N THR A 104 2.88 -2.33 -0.12
CA THR A 104 2.14 -2.78 -1.31
C THR A 104 1.12 -1.76 -1.76
N SER A 105 0.68 -1.89 -3.01
CA SER A 105 -0.45 -1.16 -3.59
C SER A 105 -1.12 -2.04 -4.65
N GLY A 106 -2.11 -1.52 -5.35
CA GLY A 106 -2.68 -2.21 -6.51
C GLY A 106 -1.62 -2.60 -7.56
N SER A 107 -0.52 -1.85 -7.66
CA SER A 107 0.60 -2.23 -8.55
C SER A 107 1.34 -3.50 -8.11
N THR A 108 1.21 -3.91 -6.85
CA THR A 108 1.72 -5.21 -6.37
C THR A 108 0.67 -6.30 -6.51
N GLN A 109 -0.60 -5.96 -6.30
CA GLN A 109 -1.71 -6.91 -6.34
C GLN A 109 -2.10 -7.33 -7.77
N PHE A 110 -2.23 -6.37 -8.69
CA PHE A 110 -2.74 -6.63 -10.04
C PHE A 110 -1.86 -7.58 -10.85
N PRO A 111 -0.52 -7.46 -10.89
CA PRO A 111 0.32 -8.43 -11.58
C PRO A 111 0.10 -9.86 -11.10
N PHE A 112 -0.09 -10.07 -9.80
CA PHE A 112 -0.41 -11.37 -9.23
C PHE A 112 -1.80 -11.87 -9.71
N LEU A 113 -2.84 -11.03 -9.62
CA LEU A 113 -4.20 -11.40 -10.04
C LEU A 113 -4.33 -11.66 -11.54
N LEU A 114 -3.55 -10.95 -12.35
CA LEU A 114 -3.54 -11.08 -13.81
C LEU A 114 -2.60 -12.19 -14.31
N GLY A 115 -1.92 -12.90 -13.41
CA GLY A 115 -1.03 -14.00 -13.78
C GLY A 115 0.23 -13.53 -14.51
N ASP A 116 0.77 -12.36 -14.20
CA ASP A 116 2.00 -11.86 -14.82
C ASP A 116 3.17 -12.84 -14.54
N PRO A 117 3.81 -13.40 -15.59
CA PRO A 117 4.80 -14.47 -15.42
C PRO A 117 6.09 -14.01 -14.67
N ARG A 118 6.29 -12.72 -14.50
CA ARG A 118 7.41 -12.17 -13.73
C ARG A 118 7.20 -12.24 -12.23
N VAL A 119 5.95 -12.42 -11.75
CA VAL A 119 5.60 -12.48 -10.32
C VAL A 119 6.08 -13.80 -9.71
N ARG A 120 6.81 -13.70 -8.58
CA ARG A 120 7.30 -14.83 -7.80
C ARG A 120 6.82 -14.80 -6.35
N TYR A 121 5.99 -13.82 -5.97
CA TYR A 121 5.33 -13.74 -4.68
C TYR A 121 3.89 -14.23 -4.78
N ASP A 122 3.39 -14.76 -3.68
CA ASP A 122 1.97 -15.11 -3.51
C ASP A 122 1.31 -14.01 -2.67
N TYR A 123 0.60 -13.10 -3.34
CA TYR A 123 -0.03 -11.97 -2.67
C TYR A 123 -1.06 -12.39 -1.62
N ALA A 124 -1.73 -13.55 -1.82
CA ALA A 124 -2.71 -14.08 -0.89
C ALA A 124 -2.11 -14.56 0.45
N LYS A 125 -0.79 -14.79 0.49
CA LYS A 125 -0.06 -15.17 1.71
C LYS A 125 0.50 -13.99 2.50
N LEU A 126 0.41 -12.79 1.98
CA LEU A 126 0.83 -11.59 2.70
C LEU A 126 -0.18 -11.28 3.81
N ILE A 127 0.31 -11.07 5.02
CA ILE A 127 -0.53 -10.71 6.17
C ILE A 127 -0.54 -9.18 6.29
N PRO A 128 -1.69 -8.52 6.15
CA PRO A 128 -1.77 -7.07 6.30
C PRO A 128 -1.54 -6.67 7.76
N VAL A 129 -0.58 -5.78 8.01
CA VAL A 129 -0.26 -5.23 9.34
C VAL A 129 -0.69 -3.77 9.48
N LEU A 130 -0.75 -3.04 8.36
CA LEU A 130 -1.23 -1.67 8.32
C LEU A 130 -1.89 -1.44 6.95
N VAL A 131 -3.13 -0.97 6.96
CA VAL A 131 -3.91 -0.71 5.75
C VAL A 131 -4.55 0.67 5.86
N SER A 132 -4.50 1.43 4.78
CA SER A 132 -5.17 2.72 4.68
C SER A 132 -5.87 2.80 3.33
N PRO A 133 -7.13 3.23 3.29
CA PRO A 133 -7.77 3.58 2.04
C PRO A 133 -7.04 4.78 1.42
N THR A 134 -6.94 4.79 0.10
CA THR A 134 -6.37 5.94 -0.61
C THR A 134 -7.19 6.22 -1.86
N GLY A 135 -7.59 7.45 -2.01
CA GLY A 135 -8.11 7.96 -3.27
C GLY A 135 -6.97 8.35 -4.21
N VAL A 136 -7.31 8.63 -5.44
CA VAL A 136 -6.39 9.13 -6.46
C VAL A 136 -7.02 10.31 -7.18
N VAL A 137 -6.20 11.23 -7.64
CA VAL A 137 -6.63 12.39 -8.41
C VAL A 137 -5.85 12.45 -9.70
N CYS A 138 -6.57 12.46 -10.82
CA CYS A 138 -6.03 12.70 -12.14
C CYS A 138 -5.98 14.20 -12.41
N TYR A 139 -4.91 14.66 -13.07
CA TYR A 139 -4.69 16.07 -13.35
C TYR A 139 -4.03 16.29 -14.70
N LEU A 140 -4.21 17.50 -15.21
CA LEU A 140 -3.76 17.99 -16.51
C LEU A 140 -2.97 19.29 -16.35
N PRO A 141 -2.13 19.66 -17.32
CA PRO A 141 -1.61 21.02 -17.41
C PRO A 141 -2.72 22.05 -17.55
N ALA A 142 -2.64 23.15 -16.81
CA ALA A 142 -3.63 24.23 -16.84
C ALA A 142 -3.83 24.85 -18.23
N LYS A 143 -2.81 24.77 -19.10
CA LYS A 143 -2.87 25.25 -20.51
C LYS A 143 -3.97 24.59 -21.36
N PHE A 144 -4.49 23.44 -20.94
CA PHE A 144 -5.60 22.79 -21.66
C PHE A 144 -6.97 23.38 -21.34
N GLU A 145 -7.06 24.29 -20.37
CA GLU A 145 -8.27 25.00 -19.98
C GLU A 145 -9.47 24.09 -19.65
N VAL A 146 -9.19 22.86 -19.18
CA VAL A 146 -10.20 21.92 -18.70
C VAL A 146 -10.49 22.25 -17.24
N LYS A 147 -11.65 22.84 -16.97
CA LYS A 147 -12.07 23.28 -15.62
C LYS A 147 -13.22 22.44 -15.06
N SER A 148 -13.85 21.65 -15.92
CA SER A 148 -15.00 20.81 -15.57
C SER A 148 -15.09 19.61 -16.50
N PRO A 149 -15.88 18.58 -16.17
CA PRO A 149 -16.14 17.45 -17.06
C PRO A 149 -16.70 17.86 -18.43
N ALA A 150 -17.45 18.97 -18.50
CA ALA A 150 -17.98 19.50 -19.75
C ALA A 150 -16.89 19.95 -20.74
N ASP A 151 -15.71 20.31 -20.22
CA ASP A 151 -14.58 20.75 -21.03
C ASP A 151 -13.75 19.62 -21.64
N LEU A 152 -14.02 18.35 -21.29
CA LEU A 152 -13.27 17.20 -21.82
C LEU A 152 -13.27 17.11 -23.34
N GLY A 153 -14.32 17.65 -23.99
CA GLY A 153 -14.37 17.77 -25.43
C GLY A 153 -13.23 18.57 -26.04
N LYS A 154 -12.64 19.54 -25.32
CA LYS A 154 -11.54 20.39 -25.81
C LYS A 154 -10.23 19.61 -26.04
N ILE A 155 -10.06 18.46 -25.39
CA ILE A 155 -8.82 17.67 -25.41
C ILE A 155 -8.96 16.32 -26.08
N LYS A 156 -10.16 15.94 -26.56
CA LYS A 156 -10.41 14.62 -27.16
C LYS A 156 -9.55 14.34 -28.41
N ASP A 157 -9.31 15.37 -29.22
CA ASP A 157 -8.53 15.27 -30.45
C ASP A 157 -7.03 15.53 -30.21
N GLN A 158 -6.62 15.82 -28.98
CA GLN A 158 -5.22 16.03 -28.63
C GLN A 158 -4.60 14.71 -28.15
N GLU A 159 -3.38 14.40 -28.62
CA GLU A 159 -2.62 13.32 -28.03
C GLU A 159 -2.11 13.75 -26.65
N LEU A 160 -2.62 13.09 -25.61
CA LEU A 160 -2.08 13.21 -24.26
C LEU A 160 -1.01 12.15 -24.04
N VAL A 161 -0.02 12.45 -23.20
CA VAL A 161 1.07 11.53 -22.88
C VAL A 161 1.00 11.18 -21.40
N TYR A 162 0.95 9.87 -21.12
CA TYR A 162 0.88 9.33 -19.77
C TYR A 162 2.08 8.44 -19.48
N GLY A 163 2.83 8.76 -18.43
CA GLY A 163 3.93 7.94 -17.92
C GLY A 163 3.41 6.81 -17.02
N SER A 164 3.62 5.56 -17.43
CA SER A 164 3.08 4.37 -16.77
C SER A 164 4.16 3.44 -16.23
N GLN A 165 3.87 2.80 -15.10
CA GLN A 165 4.71 1.75 -14.51
C GLN A 165 4.60 0.42 -15.29
N GLY A 166 3.49 0.18 -15.97
CA GLY A 166 3.25 -1.04 -16.74
C GLY A 166 1.77 -1.38 -16.88
N ALA A 167 1.44 -2.14 -17.91
CA ALA A 167 0.07 -2.49 -18.26
C ALA A 167 -0.63 -3.41 -17.24
N THR A 168 0.12 -4.14 -16.43
CA THR A 168 -0.42 -5.02 -15.37
C THR A 168 -0.37 -4.37 -13.97
N SER A 169 0.08 -3.12 -13.87
CA SER A 169 0.14 -2.37 -12.60
C SER A 169 -1.21 -1.71 -12.28
N LEU A 170 -1.26 -0.96 -11.16
CA LEU A 170 -2.42 -0.12 -10.82
C LEU A 170 -2.77 0.88 -11.94
N ASP A 171 -1.81 1.22 -12.80
CA ASP A 171 -2.00 2.12 -13.92
C ASP A 171 -3.02 1.62 -14.96
N LEU A 172 -3.38 0.32 -14.90
CA LEU A 172 -4.49 -0.21 -15.68
C LEU A 172 -5.80 0.54 -15.42
N VAL A 173 -6.04 0.99 -14.20
CA VAL A 173 -7.27 1.71 -13.83
C VAL A 173 -7.40 3.05 -14.57
N PRO A 174 -6.42 3.98 -14.49
CA PRO A 174 -6.49 5.22 -15.26
C PRO A 174 -6.48 4.97 -16.77
N MET A 175 -5.74 3.97 -17.28
CA MET A 175 -5.75 3.65 -18.71
C MET A 175 -7.15 3.27 -19.21
N LEU A 176 -7.90 2.48 -18.43
CA LEU A 176 -9.30 2.17 -18.72
C LEU A 176 -10.20 3.40 -18.60
N ALA A 177 -10.00 4.23 -17.57
CA ALA A 177 -10.76 5.47 -17.41
C ALA A 177 -10.56 6.42 -18.59
N TYR A 178 -9.32 6.62 -19.04
CA TYR A 178 -9.03 7.46 -20.22
C TYR A 178 -9.74 6.95 -21.46
N ARG A 179 -9.72 5.63 -21.67
CA ARG A 179 -10.42 5.00 -22.80
C ARG A 179 -11.94 5.18 -22.72
N LEU A 180 -12.54 5.02 -21.54
CA LEU A 180 -13.97 5.21 -21.31
C LEU A 180 -14.40 6.65 -21.52
N LEU A 181 -13.54 7.60 -21.17
CA LEU A 181 -13.76 9.04 -21.39
C LEU A 181 -13.52 9.46 -22.85
N GLY A 182 -13.05 8.54 -23.71
CA GLY A 182 -12.73 8.82 -25.10
C GLY A 182 -11.52 9.73 -25.29
N LEU A 183 -10.57 9.73 -24.35
CA LEU A 183 -9.35 10.50 -24.44
C LEU A 183 -8.30 9.76 -25.28
N ASN A 184 -7.61 10.49 -26.16
CA ASN A 184 -6.51 9.99 -26.93
C ASN A 184 -5.22 10.04 -26.11
N VAL A 185 -4.84 8.93 -25.45
CA VAL A 185 -3.69 8.89 -24.53
C VAL A 185 -2.64 7.89 -25.05
N ARG A 186 -1.45 8.40 -25.30
CA ARG A 186 -0.25 7.59 -25.56
C ARG A 186 0.39 7.21 -24.22
N HIS A 187 0.54 5.91 -24.00
CA HIS A 187 1.14 5.35 -22.80
C HIS A 187 2.64 5.12 -22.98
N VAL A 188 3.47 5.71 -22.11
CA VAL A 188 4.92 5.51 -22.06
C VAL A 188 5.24 4.65 -20.84
N PHE A 189 5.60 3.40 -21.09
CA PHE A 189 5.89 2.43 -20.03
C PHE A 189 7.33 2.55 -19.52
N GLY A 190 7.57 2.08 -18.28
CA GLY A 190 8.90 1.98 -17.68
C GLY A 190 9.14 2.90 -16.49
N MET A 191 8.14 3.65 -16.05
CA MET A 191 8.25 4.42 -14.81
C MET A 191 8.46 3.48 -13.62
N GLN A 192 9.38 3.82 -12.73
CA GLN A 192 9.72 2.99 -11.57
C GLN A 192 8.73 3.19 -10.40
N GLY A 193 7.90 4.23 -10.48
CA GLY A 193 6.87 4.57 -9.53
C GLY A 193 6.05 5.78 -9.99
N ARG A 194 5.02 6.14 -9.23
CA ARG A 194 4.20 7.32 -9.57
C ARG A 194 4.95 8.64 -9.41
N GLY A 195 6.00 8.66 -8.58
CA GLY A 195 6.90 9.82 -8.47
C GLY A 195 7.55 10.19 -9.81
N ASP A 196 7.97 9.20 -10.60
CA ASP A 196 8.58 9.44 -11.92
C ASP A 196 7.56 10.00 -12.91
N GLY A 197 6.31 9.49 -12.90
CA GLY A 197 5.23 10.03 -13.72
C GLY A 197 4.97 11.51 -13.42
N ARG A 198 4.93 11.88 -12.14
CA ARG A 198 4.80 13.27 -11.71
C ARG A 198 5.97 14.13 -12.19
N LEU A 199 7.19 13.67 -12.03
CA LEU A 199 8.38 14.41 -12.52
C LEU A 199 8.36 14.58 -14.04
N ALA A 200 7.93 13.56 -14.78
CA ALA A 200 7.73 13.67 -16.24
C ALA A 200 6.66 14.73 -16.58
N PHE A 201 5.58 14.82 -15.79
CA PHE A 201 4.56 15.85 -15.93
C PHE A 201 5.12 17.25 -15.68
N GLU A 202 5.89 17.45 -14.60
CA GLU A 202 6.50 18.75 -14.27
C GLU A 202 7.48 19.21 -15.35
N ARG A 203 8.19 18.27 -15.99
CA ARG A 203 9.08 18.57 -17.12
C ARG A 203 8.35 18.77 -18.45
N GLY A 204 7.02 18.56 -18.49
CA GLY A 204 6.23 18.64 -19.70
C GLY A 204 6.36 17.44 -20.65
N GLU A 205 7.01 16.38 -20.22
CA GLU A 205 7.17 15.10 -20.95
C GLU A 205 5.88 14.26 -20.91
N ALA A 206 5.11 14.37 -19.84
CA ALA A 206 3.76 13.85 -19.70
C ALA A 206 2.75 15.00 -19.62
N THR A 207 1.55 14.77 -20.15
CA THR A 207 0.47 15.78 -20.21
C THR A 207 -0.82 15.32 -19.53
N ILE A 208 -0.81 14.15 -18.96
CA ILE A 208 -1.82 13.64 -18.05
C ILE A 208 -1.11 12.74 -17.03
N ASP A 209 -1.44 12.91 -15.76
CA ASP A 209 -0.91 12.06 -14.69
C ASP A 209 -1.95 11.89 -13.59
N TYR A 210 -1.72 10.94 -12.68
CA TYR A 210 -2.46 10.84 -11.43
C TYR A 210 -1.53 10.61 -10.25
N GLN A 211 -1.94 11.04 -9.09
CA GLN A 211 -1.27 10.71 -7.84
C GLN A 211 -2.28 10.23 -6.81
N THR A 212 -1.84 9.35 -5.91
CA THR A 212 -2.62 9.01 -4.72
C THR A 212 -2.76 10.23 -3.82
N SER A 213 -3.81 10.26 -2.99
CA SER A 213 -4.15 11.42 -2.16
C SER A 213 -2.96 11.93 -1.35
N SER A 214 -2.15 11.05 -0.78
CA SER A 214 -0.96 11.44 -0.01
C SER A 214 0.06 12.22 -0.85
N ALA A 215 0.43 11.70 -2.02
CA ALA A 215 1.36 12.39 -2.91
C ALA A 215 0.71 13.59 -3.61
N TYR A 216 -0.59 13.53 -3.89
CA TYR A 216 -1.30 14.66 -4.48
C TYR A 216 -1.25 15.89 -3.55
N LEU A 217 -1.63 15.71 -2.28
CA LEU A 217 -1.63 16.78 -1.29
C LEU A 217 -0.23 17.38 -1.08
N THR A 218 0.79 16.55 -1.09
CA THR A 218 2.16 17.02 -0.82
C THR A 218 2.83 17.63 -2.05
N ASN A 219 2.63 17.04 -3.24
CA ASN A 219 3.47 17.35 -4.40
C ASN A 219 2.69 17.96 -5.57
N VAL A 220 1.37 17.75 -5.67
CA VAL A 220 0.56 18.27 -6.80
C VAL A 220 -0.24 19.51 -6.41
N THR A 221 -0.71 19.59 -5.16
CA THR A 221 -1.39 20.80 -4.66
C THR A 221 -0.59 22.07 -4.93
N PRO A 222 0.74 22.13 -4.69
CA PRO A 222 1.55 23.30 -5.04
C PRO A 222 1.52 23.66 -6.53
N LEU A 223 1.42 22.67 -7.43
CA LEU A 223 1.30 22.88 -8.87
C LEU A 223 -0.06 23.49 -9.24
N VAL A 224 -1.11 23.06 -8.52
CA VAL A 224 -2.46 23.61 -8.70
C VAL A 224 -2.52 25.05 -8.19
N GLU A 225 -1.97 25.33 -7.03
CA GLU A 225 -1.88 26.67 -6.44
C GLU A 225 -1.06 27.63 -7.31
N ALA A 226 0.01 27.11 -7.93
CA ALA A 226 0.80 27.87 -8.90
C ALA A 226 0.11 28.06 -10.27
N GLY A 227 -1.09 27.47 -10.47
CA GLY A 227 -1.83 27.55 -11.72
C GLY A 227 -1.18 26.79 -12.89
N THR A 228 -0.30 25.80 -12.62
CA THR A 228 0.36 24.98 -13.64
C THR A 228 -0.35 23.67 -13.92
N ALA A 229 -1.12 23.17 -12.95
CA ALA A 229 -1.94 21.96 -13.06
C ALA A 229 -3.38 22.20 -12.68
N VAL A 230 -4.30 21.40 -13.23
CA VAL A 230 -5.72 21.38 -12.84
C VAL A 230 -6.15 19.95 -12.55
N PRO A 231 -6.86 19.69 -11.44
CA PRO A 231 -7.47 18.39 -11.19
C PRO A 231 -8.62 18.17 -12.17
N MET A 232 -8.76 16.94 -12.64
CA MET A 232 -9.77 16.57 -13.64
C MET A 232 -10.86 15.69 -13.04
N PHE A 233 -10.47 14.57 -12.42
CA PHE A 233 -11.36 13.64 -11.73
C PHE A 233 -10.60 12.80 -10.70
N SER A 234 -11.36 12.13 -9.82
CA SER A 234 -10.83 11.23 -8.79
C SER A 234 -11.60 9.91 -8.78
N TRP A 235 -11.01 8.87 -8.22
CA TRP A 235 -11.63 7.57 -7.96
C TRP A 235 -11.08 6.91 -6.68
#